data_e04731b76b71eb72e39d5b51bbc18e93
#
_entry.id   e04731b76b71eb72e39d5b51bbc18e93
#
_cell.length_a   1.000
_cell.length_b   1.000
_cell.length_c   1.000
_cell.angle_alpha   90.00
_cell.angle_beta   90.00
_cell.angle_gamma   90.00
#
_symmetry.space_group_name_H-M   'P 1'
#
loop_
_entity.id
_entity.type
_entity.pdbx_description
1 polymer ?
#
loop_
_entity_poly.entity_id
_entity_poly.type
_entity_poly.pdbx_seq_one_letter_code
_entity_poly.pdbx_strand_id
1 'polypeptide(L)'
;MSVAASIYLPQFTIGETAFDGFKNEMGKFGNRVAVIHGERAWKASSQYILPALEKAELSVTGTVLYGHEATHRNAERITEDPCVREADMLLAVGGGKCLDTVKLAADHLGKPVFTIPTIASNCAPITKISIMYHEDGSFCDIPRLAQVPVHCFIDPRVILEAPVCYFRAGIGDAMAKFVESQWSAKAGERLDYGSELGITSGSMCFYPMLRDGEKALHDLEKKQVTEELENVILNIVISPGIVSVSVHPHYNGGIAHALFYGLTSRKHIEENHLHGEVVSYGTLVSLMLDKDFEKLSNVYEFHQAIGL
;
A
#
# COMPACT_ATOMS: atom_id res chain seq x y z
N MET A 1 3.22 -4.36 -34.93
CA MET A 1 1.89 -3.91 -34.49
C MET A 1 2.07 -3.32 -33.10
N SER A 2 1.58 -2.11 -32.84
CA SER A 2 1.60 -1.53 -31.49
C SER A 2 0.68 -2.36 -30.60
N VAL A 3 1.19 -2.82 -29.45
CA VAL A 3 0.38 -3.48 -28.43
C VAL A 3 -0.45 -2.39 -27.73
N ALA A 4 -1.76 -2.61 -27.57
CA ALA A 4 -2.61 -1.69 -26.83
C ALA A 4 -2.14 -1.66 -25.37
N ALA A 5 -1.91 -0.47 -24.83
CA ALA A 5 -1.57 -0.27 -23.43
C ALA A 5 -2.77 0.33 -22.69
N SER A 6 -3.05 -0.20 -21.51
CA SER A 6 -4.10 0.32 -20.61
C SER A 6 -3.50 0.56 -19.23
N ILE A 7 -3.69 1.77 -18.71
CA ILE A 7 -3.27 2.15 -17.36
C ILE A 7 -4.51 2.46 -16.55
N TYR A 8 -4.68 1.77 -15.44
CA TYR A 8 -5.77 1.99 -14.48
C TYR A 8 -5.22 2.77 -13.30
N LEU A 9 -5.47 4.07 -13.28
CA LEU A 9 -5.07 4.90 -12.15
C LEU A 9 -6.00 4.65 -10.96
N PRO A 10 -5.45 4.53 -9.74
CA PRO A 10 -6.25 4.31 -8.55
C PRO A 10 -7.09 5.53 -8.23
N GLN A 11 -8.32 5.30 -7.76
CA GLN A 11 -9.17 6.33 -7.17
C GLN A 11 -8.99 6.32 -5.67
N PHE A 12 -8.97 7.50 -5.06
CA PHE A 12 -8.82 7.62 -3.61
C PHE A 12 -9.47 8.89 -3.06
N THR A 13 -9.78 8.85 -1.77
CA THR A 13 -10.19 10.01 -0.97
C THR A 13 -9.41 9.98 0.34
N ILE A 14 -8.85 11.11 0.76
CA ILE A 14 -8.20 11.28 2.07
C ILE A 14 -8.87 12.39 2.86
N GLY A 15 -8.87 12.26 4.18
CA GLY A 15 -9.37 13.22 5.15
C GLY A 15 -10.34 12.59 6.15
N GLU A 16 -10.70 13.34 7.19
CA GLU A 16 -11.60 12.89 8.25
C GLU A 16 -13.02 12.59 7.76
N THR A 17 -13.40 13.09 6.60
CA THR A 17 -14.69 12.87 5.95
C THR A 17 -14.61 11.89 4.77
N ALA A 18 -13.50 11.17 4.62
CA ALA A 18 -13.27 10.27 3.49
C ALA A 18 -14.40 9.24 3.32
N PHE A 19 -14.94 8.74 4.42
CA PHE A 19 -16.02 7.75 4.40
C PHE A 19 -17.38 8.29 3.99
N ASP A 20 -17.59 9.63 3.95
CA ASP A 20 -18.81 10.22 3.38
C ASP A 20 -18.95 9.91 1.87
N GLY A 21 -17.85 9.53 1.22
CA GLY A 21 -17.83 9.07 -0.16
C GLY A 21 -18.42 7.67 -0.41
N PHE A 22 -18.72 6.87 0.63
CA PHE A 22 -19.20 5.50 0.47
C PHE A 22 -20.44 5.39 -0.41
N LYS A 23 -21.45 6.24 -0.20
CA LYS A 23 -22.68 6.21 -1.00
C LYS A 23 -22.40 6.41 -2.49
N ASN A 24 -21.55 7.36 -2.81
CA ASN A 24 -21.26 7.73 -4.19
C ASN A 24 -20.34 6.74 -4.89
N GLU A 25 -19.36 6.19 -4.19
CA GLU A 25 -18.35 5.32 -4.79
C GLU A 25 -18.74 3.83 -4.73
N MET A 26 -19.30 3.38 -3.60
CA MET A 26 -19.67 1.98 -3.40
C MET A 26 -21.09 1.68 -3.91
N GLY A 27 -22.06 2.59 -3.72
CA GLY A 27 -23.47 2.39 -4.09
C GLY A 27 -23.71 2.13 -5.58
N LYS A 28 -22.73 2.40 -6.45
CA LYS A 28 -22.78 2.08 -7.88
C LYS A 28 -22.75 0.56 -8.15
N PHE A 29 -22.26 -0.23 -7.20
CA PHE A 29 -22.01 -1.67 -7.36
C PHE A 29 -23.02 -2.55 -6.64
N GLY A 30 -23.92 -1.95 -5.86
CA GLY A 30 -24.92 -2.62 -5.05
C GLY A 30 -25.02 -2.02 -3.65
N ASN A 31 -25.72 -2.70 -2.76
CA ASN A 31 -25.89 -2.22 -1.40
C ASN A 31 -25.43 -3.24 -0.32
N ARG A 32 -24.94 -4.42 -0.70
CA ARG A 32 -24.50 -5.46 0.21
C ARG A 32 -22.98 -5.51 0.27
N VAL A 33 -22.41 -5.31 1.45
CA VAL A 33 -20.96 -5.21 1.67
C VAL A 33 -20.51 -6.27 2.65
N ALA A 34 -19.55 -7.11 2.27
CA ALA A 34 -18.79 -7.90 3.21
C ALA A 34 -17.53 -7.13 3.64
N VAL A 35 -17.32 -7.02 4.95
CA VAL A 35 -16.14 -6.36 5.52
C VAL A 35 -15.11 -7.41 5.92
N ILE A 36 -13.94 -7.39 5.30
CA ILE A 36 -12.85 -8.29 5.64
C ILE A 36 -11.72 -7.47 6.29
N HIS A 37 -11.27 -7.90 7.45
CA HIS A 37 -10.42 -7.05 8.27
C HIS A 37 -9.36 -7.80 9.08
N GLY A 38 -8.35 -7.07 9.55
CA GLY A 38 -7.46 -7.46 10.63
C GLY A 38 -8.10 -7.13 12.00
N GLU A 39 -7.83 -7.92 13.01
CA GLU A 39 -8.44 -7.73 14.34
C GLU A 39 -8.13 -6.35 14.94
N ARG A 40 -6.84 -5.96 14.99
CA ARG A 40 -6.43 -4.64 15.52
C ARG A 40 -6.94 -3.49 14.65
N ALA A 41 -6.89 -3.69 13.34
CA ALA A 41 -7.38 -2.74 12.35
C ALA A 41 -8.86 -2.42 12.56
N TRP A 42 -9.68 -3.46 12.74
CA TRP A 42 -11.12 -3.32 12.96
C TRP A 42 -11.42 -2.61 14.28
N LYS A 43 -10.70 -2.96 15.34
CA LYS A 43 -10.86 -2.31 16.64
C LYS A 43 -10.59 -0.80 16.57
N ALA A 44 -9.62 -0.38 15.77
CA ALA A 44 -9.28 1.03 15.62
C ALA A 44 -10.25 1.79 14.70
N SER A 45 -10.84 1.14 13.70
CA SER A 45 -11.54 1.80 12.61
C SER A 45 -13.06 1.60 12.57
N SER A 46 -13.59 0.53 13.17
CA SER A 46 -15.02 0.19 13.09
C SER A 46 -15.95 1.29 13.58
N GLN A 47 -15.55 2.07 14.58
CA GLN A 47 -16.31 3.22 15.10
C GLN A 47 -16.54 4.33 14.07
N TYR A 48 -15.69 4.43 13.05
CA TYR A 48 -15.84 5.38 11.95
C TYR A 48 -16.52 4.74 10.74
N ILE A 49 -16.23 3.47 10.46
CA ILE A 49 -16.69 2.76 9.27
C ILE A 49 -18.18 2.38 9.38
N LEU A 50 -18.61 1.80 10.51
CA LEU A 50 -19.98 1.30 10.63
C LEU A 50 -21.04 2.40 10.50
N PRO A 51 -20.92 3.56 11.20
CA PRO A 51 -21.88 4.67 11.01
C PRO A 51 -21.86 5.23 9.57
N ALA A 52 -20.70 5.23 8.90
CA ALA A 52 -20.60 5.70 7.53
C ALA A 52 -21.28 4.74 6.53
N LEU A 53 -21.17 3.42 6.72
CA LEU A 53 -21.90 2.43 5.93
C LEU A 53 -23.40 2.55 6.12
N GLU A 54 -23.87 2.73 7.36
CA GLU A 54 -25.30 2.97 7.66
C GLU A 54 -25.82 4.26 7.00
N LYS A 55 -25.07 5.36 7.13
CA LYS A 55 -25.41 6.65 6.48
C LYS A 55 -25.46 6.53 4.96
N ALA A 56 -24.62 5.68 4.39
CA ALA A 56 -24.58 5.40 2.95
C ALA A 56 -25.67 4.44 2.48
N GLU A 57 -26.52 3.91 3.37
CA GLU A 57 -27.55 2.90 3.08
C GLU A 57 -26.96 1.57 2.55
N LEU A 58 -25.74 1.24 3.02
CA LEU A 58 -25.05 -0.01 2.67
C LEU A 58 -25.24 -1.03 3.77
N SER A 59 -25.74 -2.20 3.40
CA SER A 59 -26.00 -3.32 4.33
C SER A 59 -24.77 -4.20 4.47
N VAL A 60 -24.27 -4.35 5.70
CA VAL A 60 -23.16 -5.26 5.98
C VAL A 60 -23.68 -6.70 6.03
N THR A 61 -23.25 -7.55 5.10
CA THR A 61 -23.61 -9.00 5.08
C THR A 61 -22.92 -9.77 6.17
N GLY A 62 -21.76 -9.32 6.61
CA GLY A 62 -20.98 -9.88 7.69
C GLY A 62 -19.56 -9.30 7.75
N THR A 63 -18.85 -9.67 8.81
CA THR A 63 -17.44 -9.30 9.02
C THR A 63 -16.59 -10.56 9.13
N VAL A 64 -15.45 -10.58 8.44
CA VAL A 64 -14.57 -11.75 8.34
C VAL A 64 -13.14 -11.36 8.69
N LEU A 65 -12.48 -12.12 9.55
CA LEU A 65 -11.03 -11.97 9.76
C LEU A 65 -10.28 -12.49 8.53
N TYR A 66 -9.31 -11.71 8.03
CA TYR A 66 -8.55 -12.11 6.83
C TYR A 66 -7.63 -13.33 7.07
N GLY A 67 -7.27 -13.56 8.31
CA GLY A 67 -6.31 -14.59 8.68
C GLY A 67 -4.94 -14.02 8.96
N HIS A 68 -4.14 -14.00 9.77
CA HIS A 68 -2.94 -13.29 10.20
C HIS A 68 -1.86 -13.14 9.13
N GLU A 69 -1.87 -13.98 8.08
CA GLU A 69 -0.88 -13.95 7.00
C GLU A 69 -1.55 -13.86 5.62
N ALA A 70 -0.88 -13.22 4.67
CA ALA A 70 -1.34 -13.12 3.28
C ALA A 70 -1.01 -14.42 2.52
N THR A 71 -1.86 -15.43 2.67
CA THR A 71 -1.70 -16.74 2.03
C THR A 71 -2.82 -17.01 1.03
N HIS A 72 -2.54 -17.81 0.01
CA HIS A 72 -3.56 -18.29 -0.93
C HIS A 72 -4.70 -18.98 -0.20
N ARG A 73 -4.39 -19.78 0.82
CA ARG A 73 -5.38 -20.47 1.67
C ARG A 73 -6.32 -19.50 2.37
N ASN A 74 -5.82 -18.38 2.91
CA ASN A 74 -6.67 -17.38 3.53
C ASN A 74 -7.55 -16.66 2.48
N ALA A 75 -7.03 -16.38 1.30
CA ALA A 75 -7.83 -15.84 0.20
C ALA A 75 -8.95 -16.81 -0.21
N GLU A 76 -8.65 -18.10 -0.39
CA GLU A 76 -9.65 -19.14 -0.69
C GLU A 76 -10.72 -19.23 0.39
N ARG A 77 -10.32 -19.29 1.67
CA ARG A 77 -11.26 -19.31 2.81
C ARG A 77 -12.22 -18.13 2.81
N ILE A 78 -11.73 -16.93 2.45
CA ILE A 78 -12.58 -15.74 2.32
C ILE A 78 -13.60 -15.94 1.19
N THR A 79 -13.23 -16.54 0.07
CA THR A 79 -14.15 -16.77 -1.06
C THR A 79 -15.25 -17.78 -0.74
N GLU A 80 -15.04 -18.65 0.24
CA GLU A 80 -15.99 -19.67 0.65
C GLU A 80 -17.00 -19.18 1.70
N ASP A 81 -16.69 -18.05 2.36
CA ASP A 81 -17.55 -17.51 3.43
C ASP A 81 -18.92 -17.08 2.88
N PRO A 82 -20.04 -17.52 3.48
CA PRO A 82 -21.38 -17.18 3.02
C PRO A 82 -21.64 -15.68 2.92
N CYS A 83 -21.20 -14.88 3.89
CA CYS A 83 -21.43 -13.44 3.87
C CYS A 83 -20.66 -12.75 2.74
N VAL A 84 -19.50 -13.28 2.36
CA VAL A 84 -18.70 -12.80 1.23
C VAL A 84 -19.37 -13.18 -0.09
N ARG A 85 -19.91 -14.37 -0.19
CA ARG A 85 -20.65 -14.82 -1.39
C ARG A 85 -21.92 -14.03 -1.62
N GLU A 86 -22.66 -13.69 -0.58
CA GLU A 86 -23.90 -12.89 -0.65
C GLU A 86 -23.64 -11.40 -0.95
N ALA A 87 -22.48 -10.88 -0.63
CA ALA A 87 -22.14 -9.48 -0.83
C ALA A 87 -22.04 -9.10 -2.31
N ASP A 88 -22.38 -7.86 -2.64
CA ASP A 88 -22.18 -7.29 -3.98
C ASP A 88 -20.73 -6.84 -4.17
N MET A 89 -20.05 -6.47 -3.08
CA MET A 89 -18.69 -5.95 -3.05
C MET A 89 -17.97 -6.26 -1.75
N LEU A 90 -16.64 -6.17 -1.76
CA LEU A 90 -15.81 -6.39 -0.59
C LEU A 90 -15.18 -5.08 -0.11
N LEU A 91 -15.14 -4.88 1.21
CA LEU A 91 -14.45 -3.79 1.87
C LEU A 91 -13.28 -4.36 2.67
N ALA A 92 -12.07 -4.12 2.22
CA ALA A 92 -10.84 -4.57 2.87
C ALA A 92 -10.35 -3.51 3.88
N VAL A 93 -10.21 -3.87 5.14
CA VAL A 93 -9.83 -2.95 6.23
C VAL A 93 -8.60 -3.48 6.95
N GLY A 94 -7.44 -2.85 6.73
CA GLY A 94 -6.21 -3.35 7.36
C GLY A 94 -4.91 -2.80 6.81
N GLY A 95 -3.82 -3.45 7.19
CA GLY A 95 -2.49 -3.24 6.60
C GLY A 95 -2.28 -4.09 5.33
N GLY A 96 -1.10 -3.99 4.73
CA GLY A 96 -0.76 -4.61 3.45
C GLY A 96 -1.17 -6.08 3.32
N LYS A 97 -0.81 -6.92 4.29
CA LYS A 97 -1.15 -8.36 4.28
C LYS A 97 -2.66 -8.62 4.20
N CYS A 98 -3.45 -7.86 4.95
CA CYS A 98 -4.92 -7.95 4.89
C CYS A 98 -5.43 -7.52 3.52
N LEU A 99 -4.96 -6.37 3.02
CA LEU A 99 -5.42 -5.82 1.75
C LEU A 99 -5.05 -6.74 0.58
N ASP A 100 -3.85 -7.30 0.57
CA ASP A 100 -3.40 -8.23 -0.47
C ASP A 100 -4.22 -9.52 -0.48
N THR A 101 -4.53 -10.08 0.69
CA THR A 101 -5.39 -11.27 0.81
C THR A 101 -6.79 -11.01 0.26
N VAL A 102 -7.39 -9.86 0.63
CA VAL A 102 -8.77 -9.53 0.22
C VAL A 102 -8.83 -9.15 -1.27
N LYS A 103 -7.83 -8.46 -1.80
CA LYS A 103 -7.74 -8.19 -3.24
C LYS A 103 -7.71 -9.49 -4.06
N LEU A 104 -6.90 -10.46 -3.63
CA LEU A 104 -6.83 -11.76 -4.31
C LEU A 104 -8.16 -12.51 -4.22
N ALA A 105 -8.82 -12.52 -3.06
CA ALA A 105 -10.14 -13.13 -2.90
C ALA A 105 -11.20 -12.45 -3.78
N ALA A 106 -11.18 -11.11 -3.86
CA ALA A 106 -12.07 -10.35 -4.72
C ALA A 106 -11.86 -10.65 -6.21
N ASP A 107 -10.60 -10.79 -6.64
CA ASP A 107 -10.24 -11.16 -8.02
C ASP A 107 -10.77 -12.55 -8.38
N HIS A 108 -10.62 -13.54 -7.50
CA HIS A 108 -11.17 -14.89 -7.67
C HIS A 108 -12.70 -14.91 -7.79
N LEU A 109 -13.38 -14.00 -7.09
CA LEU A 109 -14.85 -13.88 -7.11
C LEU A 109 -15.36 -12.96 -8.24
N GLY A 110 -14.49 -12.23 -8.93
CA GLY A 110 -14.88 -11.19 -9.87
C GLY A 110 -15.68 -10.05 -9.22
N LYS A 111 -15.47 -9.78 -7.91
CA LYS A 111 -16.19 -8.75 -7.17
C LYS A 111 -15.39 -7.47 -7.04
N PRO A 112 -16.06 -6.30 -7.05
CA PRO A 112 -15.41 -5.03 -6.74
C PRO A 112 -14.84 -5.06 -5.32
N VAL A 113 -13.62 -4.52 -5.14
CA VAL A 113 -12.99 -4.35 -3.85
C VAL A 113 -12.67 -2.89 -3.57
N PHE A 114 -12.98 -2.46 -2.36
CA PHE A 114 -12.67 -1.15 -1.80
C PHE A 114 -11.68 -1.34 -0.65
N THR A 115 -10.79 -0.39 -0.45
CA THR A 115 -9.72 -0.51 0.54
C THR A 115 -9.73 0.62 1.55
N ILE A 116 -9.49 0.28 2.81
CA ILE A 116 -9.25 1.22 3.91
C ILE A 116 -7.93 0.81 4.57
N PRO A 117 -6.82 1.48 4.25
CA PRO A 117 -5.57 1.26 4.95
C PRO A 117 -5.68 1.76 6.39
N THR A 118 -5.28 0.94 7.35
CA THR A 118 -5.24 1.31 8.77
C THR A 118 -3.82 1.61 9.26
N ILE A 119 -2.85 1.44 8.39
CA ILE A 119 -1.45 1.84 8.55
C ILE A 119 -0.98 2.44 7.23
N ALA A 120 -0.14 3.44 7.26
CA ALA A 120 0.57 3.94 6.10
C ALA A 120 1.97 3.29 6.07
N SER A 121 2.12 2.19 5.36
CA SER A 121 3.36 1.41 5.31
C SER A 121 3.79 0.98 3.91
N ASN A 122 2.89 1.02 2.94
CA ASN A 122 3.14 0.66 1.53
C ASN A 122 1.95 0.99 0.64
N CYS A 123 2.06 0.71 -0.65
CA CYS A 123 1.04 0.99 -1.66
C CYS A 123 0.05 -0.16 -1.95
N ALA A 124 0.01 -1.22 -1.15
CA ALA A 124 -0.94 -2.33 -1.33
C ALA A 124 -2.41 -1.90 -1.49
N PRO A 125 -2.89 -0.80 -0.84
CA PRO A 125 -4.28 -0.37 -0.96
C PRO A 125 -4.75 -0.07 -2.39
N ILE A 126 -3.83 0.21 -3.32
CA ILE A 126 -4.19 0.73 -4.65
C ILE A 126 -3.53 -0.04 -5.81
N THR A 127 -2.73 -1.06 -5.52
CA THR A 127 -1.97 -1.78 -6.55
C THR A 127 -2.74 -2.93 -7.19
N LYS A 128 -2.35 -3.26 -8.42
CA LYS A 128 -2.87 -4.40 -9.21
C LYS A 128 -2.10 -5.71 -8.95
N ILE A 129 -1.43 -5.81 -7.81
CA ILE A 129 -0.69 -6.99 -7.37
C ILE A 129 -1.03 -7.30 -5.93
N SER A 130 -0.85 -8.55 -5.53
CA SER A 130 -0.84 -8.97 -4.13
C SER A 130 0.48 -9.66 -3.84
N ILE A 131 1.04 -9.42 -2.67
CA ILE A 131 2.24 -10.12 -2.21
C ILE A 131 1.79 -11.26 -1.31
N MET A 132 2.05 -12.50 -1.75
CA MET A 132 1.60 -13.69 -1.04
C MET A 132 2.77 -14.41 -0.38
N TYR A 133 2.46 -15.04 0.74
CA TYR A 133 3.42 -15.74 1.58
C TYR A 133 2.97 -17.17 1.83
N HIS A 134 3.89 -18.02 2.22
CA HIS A 134 3.60 -19.34 2.77
C HIS A 134 3.13 -19.22 4.22
N GLU A 135 2.58 -20.30 4.77
CA GLU A 135 2.10 -20.34 6.17
C GLU A 135 3.22 -20.09 7.20
N ASP A 136 4.47 -20.29 6.84
CA ASP A 136 5.64 -20.02 7.66
C ASP A 136 6.15 -18.57 7.55
N GLY A 137 5.45 -17.71 6.77
CA GLY A 137 5.81 -16.31 6.54
C GLY A 137 6.84 -16.09 5.44
N SER A 138 7.38 -17.14 4.81
CA SER A 138 8.31 -16.99 3.69
C SER A 138 7.57 -16.51 2.43
N PHE A 139 8.27 -15.74 1.59
CA PHE A 139 7.73 -15.24 0.32
C PHE A 139 7.28 -16.39 -0.59
N CYS A 140 6.08 -16.28 -1.16
CA CYS A 140 5.50 -17.25 -2.09
C CYS A 140 5.54 -16.74 -3.52
N ASP A 141 4.67 -15.80 -3.86
CA ASP A 141 4.54 -15.26 -5.21
C ASP A 141 3.88 -13.86 -5.23
N ILE A 142 3.73 -13.31 -6.45
CA ILE A 142 3.11 -12.01 -6.69
C ILE A 142 2.01 -12.14 -7.75
N PRO A 143 0.79 -12.59 -7.37
CA PRO A 143 -0.35 -12.61 -8.28
C PRO A 143 -0.63 -11.24 -8.89
N ARG A 144 -0.87 -11.21 -10.20
CA ARG A 144 -1.33 -10.03 -10.91
C ARG A 144 -2.85 -10.11 -11.06
N LEU A 145 -3.52 -9.16 -10.46
CA LEU A 145 -4.97 -9.09 -10.43
C LEU A 145 -5.53 -8.54 -11.75
N ALA A 146 -6.78 -8.87 -12.05
CA ALA A 146 -7.46 -8.35 -13.23
C ALA A 146 -7.63 -6.81 -13.16
N GLN A 147 -7.90 -6.27 -11.96
CA GLN A 147 -8.15 -4.85 -11.76
C GLN A 147 -7.44 -4.33 -10.50
N VAL A 148 -7.26 -3.02 -10.43
CA VAL A 148 -6.92 -2.31 -9.17
C VAL A 148 -8.16 -2.25 -8.28
N PRO A 149 -8.02 -2.01 -6.96
CA PRO A 149 -9.15 -1.67 -6.11
C PRO A 149 -9.93 -0.48 -6.69
N VAL A 150 -11.27 -0.53 -6.58
CA VAL A 150 -12.14 0.49 -7.17
C VAL A 150 -11.89 1.86 -6.55
N HIS A 151 -11.76 1.91 -5.23
CA HIS A 151 -11.48 3.14 -4.50
C HIS A 151 -10.76 2.83 -3.17
N CYS A 152 -9.83 3.69 -2.80
CA CYS A 152 -9.14 3.67 -1.52
C CYS A 152 -9.63 4.84 -0.66
N PHE A 153 -10.20 4.53 0.51
CA PHE A 153 -10.63 5.55 1.47
C PHE A 153 -9.61 5.64 2.60
N ILE A 154 -9.04 6.81 2.79
CA ILE A 154 -7.99 7.05 3.79
C ILE A 154 -8.50 8.05 4.83
N ASP A 155 -8.77 7.57 6.02
CA ASP A 155 -9.05 8.42 7.18
C ASP A 155 -7.78 8.53 8.04
N PRO A 156 -7.14 9.69 8.11
CA PRO A 156 -5.91 9.87 8.88
C PRO A 156 -6.06 9.50 10.37
N ARG A 157 -7.25 9.68 10.94
CA ARG A 157 -7.52 9.33 12.36
C ARG A 157 -7.32 7.84 12.62
N VAL A 158 -7.63 6.98 11.65
CA VAL A 158 -7.40 5.54 11.75
C VAL A 158 -5.90 5.24 11.73
N ILE A 159 -5.15 5.94 10.89
CA ILE A 159 -3.68 5.77 10.79
C ILE A 159 -2.97 6.26 12.06
N LEU A 160 -3.49 7.31 12.71
CA LEU A 160 -2.96 7.80 14.00
C LEU A 160 -3.02 6.77 15.13
N GLU A 161 -3.89 5.75 15.04
CA GLU A 161 -3.98 4.69 16.04
C GLU A 161 -2.95 3.56 15.82
N ALA A 162 -2.23 3.59 14.70
CA ALA A 162 -1.23 2.59 14.38
C ALA A 162 0.11 2.84 15.11
N PRO A 163 0.89 1.78 15.38
CA PRO A 163 2.27 1.95 15.83
C PRO A 163 3.11 2.76 14.84
N VAL A 164 3.83 3.74 15.36
CA VAL A 164 4.66 4.70 14.59
C VAL A 164 5.68 4.02 13.67
N CYS A 165 6.19 2.84 14.06
CA CYS A 165 7.16 2.09 13.27
C CYS A 165 6.67 1.76 11.86
N TYR A 166 5.36 1.53 11.67
CA TYR A 166 4.80 1.27 10.33
C TYR A 166 4.86 2.49 9.43
N PHE A 167 4.59 3.67 9.98
CA PHE A 167 4.67 4.92 9.21
C PHE A 167 6.12 5.22 8.80
N ARG A 168 7.05 5.07 9.74
CA ARG A 168 8.49 5.22 9.50
C ARG A 168 8.98 4.25 8.42
N ALA A 169 8.65 2.97 8.54
CA ALA A 169 8.97 1.97 7.52
C ALA A 169 8.34 2.31 6.16
N GLY A 170 7.10 2.85 6.16
CA GLY A 170 6.41 3.29 4.94
C GLY A 170 7.13 4.41 4.21
N ILE A 171 7.72 5.36 4.93
CA ILE A 171 8.58 6.41 4.33
C ILE A 171 9.77 5.75 3.61
N GLY A 172 10.45 4.81 4.25
CA GLY A 172 11.60 4.11 3.67
C GLY A 172 11.22 3.31 2.41
N ASP A 173 10.11 2.58 2.43
CA ASP A 173 9.60 1.83 1.28
C ASP A 173 9.25 2.75 0.10
N ALA A 174 8.56 3.86 0.37
CA ALA A 174 8.20 4.82 -0.66
C ALA A 174 9.43 5.47 -1.32
N MET A 175 10.43 5.87 -0.54
CA MET A 175 11.65 6.48 -1.06
C MET A 175 12.44 5.53 -1.97
N ALA A 176 12.46 4.23 -1.66
CA ALA A 176 13.07 3.21 -2.50
C ALA A 176 12.45 3.16 -3.90
N LYS A 177 11.14 3.32 -4.01
CA LYS A 177 10.42 3.28 -5.29
C LYS A 177 10.96 4.31 -6.29
N PHE A 178 11.26 5.52 -5.82
CA PHE A 178 11.90 6.53 -6.67
C PHE A 178 13.30 6.11 -7.11
N VAL A 179 14.16 5.73 -6.17
CA VAL A 179 15.57 5.42 -6.47
C VAL A 179 15.67 4.24 -7.44
N GLU A 180 14.88 3.17 -7.21
CA GLU A 180 14.90 1.99 -8.05
C GLU A 180 14.36 2.23 -9.45
N SER A 181 13.23 2.93 -9.59
CA SER A 181 12.64 3.22 -10.90
C SER A 181 13.53 4.14 -11.74
N GLN A 182 14.14 5.15 -11.13
CA GLN A 182 15.10 6.02 -11.79
C GLN A 182 16.33 5.25 -12.27
N TRP A 183 16.87 4.37 -11.43
CA TRP A 183 18.04 3.57 -11.81
C TRP A 183 17.73 2.59 -12.93
N SER A 184 16.64 1.84 -12.81
CA SER A 184 16.22 0.89 -13.84
C SER A 184 16.02 1.57 -15.21
N ALA A 185 15.54 2.83 -15.22
CA ALA A 185 15.37 3.62 -16.43
C ALA A 185 16.69 4.09 -17.08
N LYS A 186 17.80 4.15 -16.32
CA LYS A 186 19.13 4.53 -16.85
C LYS A 186 19.71 3.51 -17.85
N ALA A 187 19.16 2.30 -17.90
CA ALA A 187 19.62 1.26 -18.84
C ALA A 187 19.43 1.60 -20.33
N GLY A 188 18.76 2.72 -20.65
CA GLY A 188 18.91 3.41 -21.94
C GLY A 188 17.95 3.01 -23.05
N GLU A 189 16.95 2.18 -22.79
CA GLU A 189 15.88 1.96 -23.75
C GLU A 189 14.88 3.13 -23.74
N ARG A 190 14.28 3.40 -24.90
CA ARG A 190 13.19 4.38 -24.98
C ARG A 190 12.00 3.88 -24.15
N LEU A 191 11.61 4.66 -23.15
CA LEU A 191 10.45 4.35 -22.31
C LEU A 191 9.15 4.45 -23.12
N ASP A 192 8.21 3.55 -22.85
CA ASP A 192 6.82 3.73 -23.24
C ASP A 192 6.17 4.82 -22.39
N TYR A 193 5.01 5.33 -22.84
CA TYR A 193 4.30 6.42 -22.15
C TYR A 193 3.99 6.10 -20.68
N GLY A 194 3.57 4.88 -20.37
CA GLY A 194 3.24 4.46 -19.01
C GLY A 194 4.47 4.48 -18.10
N SER A 195 5.58 3.93 -18.58
CA SER A 195 6.85 3.92 -17.85
C SER A 195 7.37 5.34 -17.62
N GLU A 196 7.29 6.22 -18.63
CA GLU A 196 7.67 7.62 -18.49
C GLU A 196 6.81 8.36 -17.46
N LEU A 197 5.47 8.14 -17.49
CA LEU A 197 4.54 8.70 -16.50
C LEU A 197 4.89 8.22 -15.08
N GLY A 198 5.06 6.91 -14.89
CA GLY A 198 5.36 6.33 -13.58
C GLY A 198 6.70 6.81 -13.03
N ILE A 199 7.77 6.80 -13.85
CA ILE A 199 9.11 7.25 -13.45
C ILE A 199 9.11 8.73 -13.11
N THR A 200 8.42 9.56 -13.89
CA THR A 200 8.31 11.01 -13.63
C THR A 200 7.54 11.27 -12.34
N SER A 201 6.41 10.59 -12.14
CA SER A 201 5.62 10.73 -10.90
C SER A 201 6.34 10.16 -9.66
N GLY A 202 7.34 9.30 -9.84
CA GLY A 202 8.15 8.74 -8.76
C GLY A 202 8.83 9.78 -7.87
N SER A 203 9.06 11.00 -8.38
CA SER A 203 9.57 12.13 -7.58
C SER A 203 8.71 12.45 -6.36
N MET A 204 7.40 12.17 -6.44
CA MET A 204 6.47 12.31 -5.31
C MET A 204 6.77 11.31 -4.19
N CYS A 205 7.38 10.17 -4.48
CA CYS A 205 7.78 9.19 -3.47
C CYS A 205 9.03 9.62 -2.67
N PHE A 206 9.70 10.70 -3.05
CA PHE A 206 11.02 11.04 -2.52
C PHE A 206 11.11 12.45 -1.94
N TYR A 207 10.94 13.49 -2.77
CA TYR A 207 11.16 14.87 -2.32
C TYR A 207 10.18 15.35 -1.26
N PRO A 208 8.88 15.02 -1.31
CA PRO A 208 7.96 15.35 -0.23
C PRO A 208 8.32 14.66 1.09
N MET A 209 8.92 13.44 1.05
CA MET A 209 9.38 12.76 2.27
C MET A 209 10.49 13.54 2.96
N LEU A 210 11.49 14.01 2.19
CA LEU A 210 12.58 14.82 2.74
C LEU A 210 12.09 16.16 3.29
N ARG A 211 11.03 16.74 2.69
CA ARG A 211 10.48 18.03 3.11
C ARG A 211 9.60 17.93 4.35
N ASP A 212 8.67 16.96 4.35
CA ASP A 212 7.56 16.90 5.30
C ASP A 212 7.69 15.72 6.29
N GLY A 213 8.56 14.75 6.04
CA GLY A 213 8.59 13.46 6.74
C GLY A 213 8.85 13.57 8.24
N GLU A 214 9.81 14.40 8.68
CA GLU A 214 10.10 14.61 10.10
C GLU A 214 8.89 15.24 10.81
N LYS A 215 8.29 16.27 10.20
CA LYS A 215 7.13 16.93 10.76
C LYS A 215 5.93 15.99 10.81
N ALA A 216 5.66 15.26 9.75
CA ALA A 216 4.57 14.30 9.69
C ALA A 216 4.72 13.19 10.74
N LEU A 217 5.94 12.70 10.96
CA LEU A 217 6.22 11.72 12.01
C LEU A 217 5.92 12.29 13.40
N HIS A 218 6.36 13.51 13.67
CA HIS A 218 6.08 14.20 14.93
C HIS A 218 4.57 14.45 15.14
N ASP A 219 3.85 14.86 14.09
CA ASP A 219 2.40 15.07 14.13
C ASP A 219 1.65 13.75 14.40
N LEU A 220 2.11 12.65 13.78
CA LEU A 220 1.58 11.30 14.03
C LEU A 220 1.79 10.88 15.50
N GLU A 221 2.97 11.11 16.07
CA GLU A 221 3.26 10.85 17.49
C GLU A 221 2.39 11.67 18.43
N LYS A 222 2.04 12.89 18.04
CA LYS A 222 1.13 13.77 18.78
C LYS A 222 -0.35 13.50 18.48
N LYS A 223 -0.64 12.56 17.62
CA LYS A 223 -2.01 12.27 17.15
C LYS A 223 -2.73 13.50 16.59
N GLN A 224 -2.04 14.27 15.76
CA GLN A 224 -2.56 15.47 15.11
C GLN A 224 -2.66 15.24 13.60
N VAL A 225 -3.85 15.47 13.05
CA VAL A 225 -4.04 15.49 11.60
C VAL A 225 -3.61 16.87 11.09
N THR A 226 -2.60 16.87 10.22
CA THR A 226 -2.05 18.07 9.58
C THR A 226 -1.91 17.85 8.08
N GLU A 227 -1.71 18.92 7.32
CA GLU A 227 -1.48 18.83 5.87
C GLU A 227 -0.22 18.02 5.56
N GLU A 228 0.85 18.18 6.35
CA GLU A 228 2.09 17.44 6.16
C GLU A 228 1.91 15.95 6.44
N LEU A 229 1.11 15.59 7.45
CA LEU A 229 0.78 14.19 7.73
C LEU A 229 0.00 13.58 6.57
N GLU A 230 -1.05 14.25 6.09
CA GLU A 230 -1.85 13.78 4.95
C GLU A 230 -1.01 13.66 3.68
N ASN A 231 -0.14 14.64 3.41
CA ASN A 231 0.80 14.59 2.27
C ASN A 231 1.73 13.38 2.35
N VAL A 232 2.31 13.09 3.51
CA VAL A 232 3.21 11.94 3.67
C VAL A 232 2.44 10.63 3.57
N ILE A 233 1.23 10.53 4.13
CA ILE A 233 0.35 9.35 3.94
C ILE A 233 0.10 9.11 2.44
N LEU A 234 -0.27 10.14 1.68
CA LEU A 234 -0.49 10.02 0.24
C LEU A 234 0.78 9.58 -0.49
N ASN A 235 1.94 10.09 -0.08
CA ASN A 235 3.21 9.74 -0.70
C ASN A 235 3.75 8.37 -0.28
N ILE A 236 3.23 7.76 0.79
CA ILE A 236 3.46 6.35 1.13
C ILE A 236 2.49 5.43 0.40
N VAL A 237 1.21 5.80 0.33
CA VAL A 237 0.15 4.89 -0.14
C VAL A 237 -0.12 5.05 -1.64
N ILE A 238 -0.27 6.28 -2.10
CA ILE A 238 -0.74 6.57 -3.47
C ILE A 238 0.41 6.70 -4.46
N SER A 239 1.41 7.52 -4.15
CA SER A 239 2.48 7.82 -5.12
C SER A 239 3.26 6.57 -5.59
N PRO A 240 3.72 5.65 -4.71
CA PRO A 240 4.38 4.42 -5.15
C PRO A 240 3.45 3.49 -5.93
N GLY A 241 2.15 3.52 -5.62
CA GLY A 241 1.16 2.75 -6.35
C GLY A 241 0.94 3.27 -7.77
N ILE A 242 0.92 4.60 -7.98
CA ILE A 242 0.88 5.20 -9.34
C ILE A 242 2.08 4.74 -10.14
N VAL A 243 3.28 4.76 -9.55
CA VAL A 243 4.48 4.19 -10.21
C VAL A 243 4.22 2.73 -10.57
N SER A 244 3.81 1.91 -9.62
CA SER A 244 3.62 0.46 -9.78
C SER A 244 2.62 0.08 -10.86
N VAL A 245 1.51 0.82 -11.02
CA VAL A 245 0.49 0.53 -12.04
C VAL A 245 0.82 1.10 -13.41
N SER A 246 1.74 2.06 -13.49
CA SER A 246 2.10 2.77 -14.72
C SER A 246 3.30 2.17 -15.42
N VAL A 247 4.36 1.80 -14.68
CA VAL A 247 5.61 1.33 -15.27
C VAL A 247 5.50 -0.09 -15.80
N HIS A 248 6.26 -0.37 -16.84
CA HIS A 248 6.48 -1.76 -17.24
C HIS A 248 7.10 -2.54 -16.05
N PRO A 249 6.73 -3.80 -15.84
CA PRO A 249 7.22 -4.61 -14.69
C PRO A 249 8.73 -4.59 -14.49
N HIS A 250 9.48 -4.44 -15.56
CA HIS A 250 10.94 -4.35 -15.53
C HIS A 250 11.46 -3.14 -14.73
N TYR A 251 10.68 -2.07 -14.62
CA TYR A 251 11.05 -0.84 -13.90
C TYR A 251 10.41 -0.75 -12.50
N ASN A 252 9.65 -1.77 -12.08
CA ASN A 252 8.86 -1.73 -10.85
C ASN A 252 9.62 -2.16 -9.59
N GLY A 253 10.81 -2.70 -9.73
CA GLY A 253 11.68 -3.15 -8.62
C GLY A 253 13.13 -2.92 -8.95
N GLY A 254 14.00 -3.13 -7.97
CA GLY A 254 15.43 -2.92 -8.13
C GLY A 254 16.24 -3.57 -7.01
N ILE A 255 17.41 -3.00 -6.72
CA ILE A 255 18.38 -3.54 -5.77
C ILE A 255 17.85 -3.48 -4.33
N ALA A 256 17.12 -2.45 -3.95
CA ALA A 256 16.60 -2.33 -2.59
C ALA A 256 15.66 -3.48 -2.23
N HIS A 257 14.70 -3.80 -3.11
CA HIS A 257 13.81 -4.94 -2.92
C HIS A 257 14.52 -6.29 -3.13
N ALA A 258 15.49 -6.39 -4.03
CA ALA A 258 16.28 -7.62 -4.17
C ALA A 258 17.08 -7.92 -2.90
N LEU A 259 17.64 -6.90 -2.25
CA LEU A 259 18.30 -7.03 -0.95
C LEU A 259 17.30 -7.42 0.15
N PHE A 260 16.10 -6.85 0.15
CA PHE A 260 15.05 -7.26 1.07
C PHE A 260 14.80 -8.76 0.99
N TYR A 261 14.51 -9.31 -0.20
CA TYR A 261 14.29 -10.75 -0.36
C TYR A 261 15.50 -11.60 0.04
N GLY A 262 16.71 -11.13 -0.25
CA GLY A 262 17.95 -11.83 0.16
C GLY A 262 18.17 -11.81 1.67
N LEU A 263 17.96 -10.68 2.32
CA LEU A 263 18.19 -10.50 3.75
C LEU A 263 17.13 -11.20 4.61
N THR A 264 15.85 -11.14 4.20
CA THR A 264 14.75 -11.77 4.94
C THR A 264 14.71 -13.29 4.82
N SER A 265 15.56 -13.89 3.98
CA SER A 265 15.86 -15.34 4.07
C SER A 265 16.49 -15.70 5.43
N ARG A 266 17.04 -14.71 6.14
CA ARG A 266 17.56 -14.87 7.50
C ARG A 266 16.45 -14.57 8.51
N LYS A 267 16.05 -15.62 9.23
CA LYS A 267 14.96 -15.56 10.24
C LYS A 267 15.08 -14.39 11.20
N HIS A 268 16.28 -14.06 11.69
CA HIS A 268 16.51 -12.94 12.59
C HIS A 268 16.09 -11.60 11.97
N ILE A 269 16.32 -11.38 10.67
CA ILE A 269 15.95 -10.14 9.99
C ILE A 269 14.44 -10.13 9.74
N GLU A 270 13.87 -11.23 9.26
CA GLU A 270 12.44 -11.37 9.01
C GLU A 270 11.59 -11.10 10.26
N GLU A 271 12.02 -11.61 11.42
CA GLU A 271 11.26 -11.50 12.67
C GLU A 271 11.41 -10.14 13.38
N ASN A 272 12.49 -9.39 13.13
CA ASN A 272 12.81 -8.19 13.92
C ASN A 272 12.79 -6.88 13.13
N HIS A 273 12.60 -6.93 11.81
CA HIS A 273 12.59 -5.74 10.96
C HIS A 273 11.36 -5.69 10.07
N LEU A 274 10.81 -4.49 9.92
CA LEU A 274 9.72 -4.25 8.98
C LEU A 274 10.25 -4.16 7.55
N HIS A 275 9.38 -4.49 6.59
CA HIS A 275 9.69 -4.44 5.15
C HIS A 275 10.42 -3.16 4.75
N GLY A 276 9.83 -1.99 5.05
CA GLY A 276 10.39 -0.72 4.67
C GLY A 276 11.72 -0.36 5.38
N GLU A 277 11.99 -0.91 6.58
CA GLU A 277 13.28 -0.74 7.24
C GLU A 277 14.40 -1.45 6.47
N VAL A 278 14.15 -2.69 6.03
CA VAL A 278 15.12 -3.44 5.22
C VAL A 278 15.28 -2.83 3.83
N VAL A 279 14.18 -2.39 3.23
CA VAL A 279 14.18 -1.72 1.92
C VAL A 279 14.91 -0.38 1.99
N SER A 280 14.78 0.38 3.09
CA SER A 280 15.50 1.65 3.26
C SER A 280 17.02 1.46 3.30
N TYR A 281 17.50 0.41 3.95
CA TYR A 281 18.92 0.03 3.87
C TYR A 281 19.34 -0.27 2.42
N GLY A 282 18.51 -1.02 1.70
CA GLY A 282 18.74 -1.31 0.27
C GLY A 282 18.75 -0.05 -0.60
N THR A 283 18.01 0.99 -0.22
CA THR A 283 18.04 2.31 -0.89
C THR A 283 19.41 2.97 -0.76
N LEU A 284 19.99 2.97 0.43
CA LEU A 284 21.34 3.51 0.64
C LEU A 284 22.39 2.72 -0.17
N VAL A 285 22.28 1.40 -0.21
CA VAL A 285 23.16 0.55 -1.05
C VAL A 285 22.99 0.89 -2.54
N SER A 286 21.77 1.10 -3.00
CA SER A 286 21.47 1.48 -4.39
C SER A 286 22.14 2.81 -4.76
N LEU A 287 22.01 3.81 -3.90
CA LEU A 287 22.63 5.14 -4.11
C LEU A 287 24.16 5.07 -4.06
N MET A 288 24.73 4.23 -3.20
CA MET A 288 26.18 3.99 -3.16
C MET A 288 26.69 3.37 -4.47
N LEU A 289 25.98 2.37 -5.00
CA LEU A 289 26.32 1.73 -6.27
C LEU A 289 26.17 2.66 -7.48
N ASP A 290 25.16 3.53 -7.44
CA ASP A 290 24.93 4.59 -8.45
C ASP A 290 25.95 5.71 -8.35
N LYS A 291 26.74 5.78 -7.29
CA LYS A 291 27.69 6.86 -6.96
C LYS A 291 27.04 8.23 -6.81
N ASP A 292 25.75 8.27 -6.48
CA ASP A 292 25.04 9.51 -6.14
C ASP A 292 25.26 9.83 -4.67
N PHE A 293 26.48 10.27 -4.33
CA PHE A 293 26.91 10.49 -2.95
C PHE A 293 26.19 11.67 -2.29
N GLU A 294 25.77 12.66 -3.07
CA GLU A 294 24.99 13.78 -2.53
C GLU A 294 23.62 13.30 -2.04
N LYS A 295 22.89 12.56 -2.88
CA LYS A 295 21.60 12.00 -2.52
C LYS A 295 21.73 10.96 -1.40
N LEU A 296 22.79 10.16 -1.40
CA LEU A 296 23.10 9.21 -0.35
C LEU A 296 23.25 9.91 1.02
N SER A 297 24.02 11.00 1.10
CA SER A 297 24.19 11.79 2.34
C SER A 297 22.84 12.31 2.83
N ASN A 298 22.08 12.97 1.95
CA ASN A 298 20.78 13.54 2.30
C ASN A 298 19.79 12.47 2.80
N VAL A 299 19.74 11.31 2.16
CA VAL A 299 18.86 10.20 2.58
C VAL A 299 19.33 9.61 3.89
N TYR A 300 20.62 9.42 4.09
CA TYR A 300 21.18 8.88 5.33
C TYR A 300 20.90 9.80 6.52
N GLU A 301 21.12 11.10 6.38
CA GLU A 301 20.84 12.11 7.42
C GLU A 301 19.34 12.13 7.75
N PHE A 302 18.49 12.09 6.73
CA PHE A 302 17.04 12.04 6.92
C PHE A 302 16.58 10.73 7.61
N HIS A 303 17.11 9.56 7.20
CA HIS A 303 16.80 8.29 7.86
C HIS A 303 17.19 8.32 9.34
N GLN A 304 18.36 8.90 9.68
CA GLN A 304 18.76 9.06 11.08
C GLN A 304 17.81 9.99 11.84
N ALA A 305 17.38 11.10 11.23
CA ALA A 305 16.48 12.07 11.87
C ALA A 305 15.11 11.46 12.20
N ILE A 306 14.58 10.58 11.33
CA ILE A 306 13.31 9.89 11.59
C ILE A 306 13.47 8.57 12.36
N GLY A 307 14.70 8.12 12.65
CA GLY A 307 14.99 6.87 13.35
C GLY A 307 14.74 5.60 12.52
N LEU A 308 15.06 5.66 11.22
CA LEU A 308 14.96 4.57 10.26
C LEU A 308 16.33 3.94 10.02
#